data_eb733747a155e8f49ff07b9de26d5d0b
#
_entry.id   eb733747a155e8f49ff07b9de26d5d0b
#
_cell.length_a   1.000
_cell.length_b   1.000
_cell.length_c   1.000
_cell.angle_alpha   90.00
_cell.angle_beta   90.00
_cell.angle_gamma   90.00
#
_symmetry.space_group_name_H-M   'P 1'
#
loop_
_entity.id
_entity.type
_entity.pdbx_description
1 polymer ?
#
loop_
_entity_poly.entity_id
_entity_poly.type
_entity_poly.pdbx_seq_one_letter_code
_entity_poly.pdbx_strand_id
1 'polypeptide(L)'
;MNPAAEFDLIVYGATGYTGRLVAEHLAQRYGVGGEVKWAMAGRSADKLAQVRDEIGAPKDTPLVVADASDPASLRAMVRRAKAVITTVGPYQLYGSDLVAACVEAGTDCLDLSGEPNWMRAMIDQHHAAAQASGARILHSSGFDSIPFEAGVWFCQETAKAQLGGIVPHPA
;
A
#
# COMPACT_ATOMS: atom_id res chain seq x y z
N MET A 1 4.14 2.10 14.92
CA MET A 1 5.07 1.47 13.93
C MET A 1 5.86 0.37 14.62
N ASN A 2 5.94 -0.81 14.01
CA ASN A 2 6.70 -1.96 14.53
C ASN A 2 8.22 -1.69 14.40
N PRO A 3 8.96 -1.42 15.49
CA PRO A 3 10.39 -1.11 15.43
C PRO A 3 11.26 -2.32 15.07
N ALA A 4 10.71 -3.53 15.18
CA ALA A 4 11.39 -4.79 14.88
C ALA A 4 11.09 -5.30 13.46
N ALA A 5 10.44 -4.50 12.62
CA ALA A 5 10.11 -4.92 11.26
C ALA A 5 11.36 -5.16 10.41
N GLU A 6 11.38 -6.27 9.70
CA GLU A 6 12.47 -6.65 8.78
C GLU A 6 12.53 -5.72 7.56
N PHE A 7 11.36 -5.26 7.10
CA PHE A 7 11.20 -4.41 5.93
C PHE A 7 10.56 -3.06 6.30
N ASP A 8 11.01 -2.02 5.63
CA ASP A 8 10.31 -0.73 5.66
C ASP A 8 9.02 -0.82 4.86
N LEU A 9 9.03 -1.60 3.76
CA LEU A 9 7.91 -1.70 2.83
C LEU A 9 7.78 -3.10 2.24
N ILE A 10 6.54 -3.62 2.16
CA ILE A 10 6.21 -4.80 1.36
C ILE A 10 5.22 -4.42 0.26
N VAL A 11 5.53 -4.80 -1.00
CA VAL A 11 4.60 -4.66 -2.14
C VAL A 11 3.81 -5.96 -2.27
N TYR A 12 2.56 -5.96 -1.82
CA TYR A 12 1.67 -7.11 -1.90
C TYR A 12 0.85 -7.08 -3.19
N GLY A 13 0.90 -8.17 -3.93
CA GLY A 13 0.38 -8.25 -5.29
C GLY A 13 1.42 -7.94 -6.37
N ALA A 14 2.72 -8.07 -6.03
CA ALA A 14 3.85 -7.73 -6.91
C ALA A 14 3.88 -8.51 -8.24
N THR A 15 3.10 -9.58 -8.38
CA THR A 15 2.96 -10.35 -9.63
C THR A 15 1.86 -9.84 -10.55
N GLY A 16 1.00 -8.91 -10.08
CA GLY A 16 -0.02 -8.25 -10.88
C GLY A 16 0.54 -7.07 -11.67
N TYR A 17 -0.23 -6.54 -12.62
CA TYR A 17 0.22 -5.45 -13.49
C TYR A 17 0.75 -4.24 -12.71
N THR A 18 -0.07 -3.67 -11.82
CA THR A 18 0.31 -2.49 -11.04
C THR A 18 1.41 -2.79 -10.02
N GLY A 19 1.29 -3.94 -9.31
CA GLY A 19 2.31 -4.34 -8.32
C GLY A 19 3.69 -4.56 -8.94
N ARG A 20 3.74 -5.05 -10.16
CA ARG A 20 4.98 -5.18 -10.94
C ARG A 20 5.63 -3.82 -11.21
N LEU A 21 4.85 -2.81 -11.63
CA LEU A 21 5.36 -1.46 -11.86
C LEU A 21 5.90 -0.81 -10.58
N VAL A 22 5.21 -1.02 -9.46
CA VAL A 22 5.69 -0.55 -8.14
C VAL A 22 7.00 -1.24 -7.76
N ALA A 23 7.08 -2.56 -7.92
CA ALA A 23 8.30 -3.32 -7.62
C ALA A 23 9.47 -2.92 -8.52
N GLU A 24 9.22 -2.70 -9.82
CA GLU A 24 10.22 -2.21 -10.78
C GLU A 24 10.76 -0.84 -10.36
N HIS A 25 9.86 0.09 -10.01
CA HIS A 25 10.26 1.42 -9.52
C HIS A 25 11.15 1.32 -8.27
N LEU A 26 10.77 0.49 -7.30
CA LEU A 26 11.55 0.30 -6.07
C LEU A 26 12.92 -0.32 -6.36
N ALA A 27 12.98 -1.31 -7.26
CA ALA A 27 14.24 -1.93 -7.67
C ALA A 27 15.19 -0.91 -8.33
N GLN A 28 14.67 -0.08 -9.22
CA GLN A 28 15.46 0.95 -9.93
C GLN A 28 15.90 2.08 -8.99
N ARG A 29 15.02 2.48 -8.06
CA ARG A 29 15.28 3.64 -7.20
C ARG A 29 16.13 3.32 -5.98
N TYR A 30 15.89 2.19 -5.34
CA TYR A 30 16.46 1.84 -4.03
C TYR A 30 17.37 0.59 -4.07
N GLY A 31 17.21 -0.27 -5.07
CA GLY A 31 17.96 -1.53 -5.14
C GLY A 31 17.61 -2.48 -3.98
N VAL A 32 18.58 -3.32 -3.59
CA VAL A 32 18.48 -4.20 -2.41
C VAL A 32 19.55 -3.77 -1.41
N GLY A 33 19.18 -3.74 -0.13
CA GLY A 33 20.06 -3.31 0.96
C GLY A 33 20.39 -1.81 1.00
N GLY A 34 19.66 -1.00 0.21
CA GLY A 34 19.76 0.45 0.21
C GLY A 34 19.03 1.11 1.37
N GLU A 35 18.72 2.40 1.20
CA GLU A 35 18.05 3.23 2.21
C GLU A 35 16.67 2.69 2.61
N VAL A 36 15.94 2.08 1.67
CA VAL A 36 14.63 1.46 1.90
C VAL A 36 14.76 -0.05 1.79
N LYS A 37 14.49 -0.76 2.88
CA LYS A 37 14.41 -2.22 2.90
C LYS A 37 13.03 -2.65 2.44
N TRP A 38 12.94 -3.28 1.28
CA TRP A 38 11.65 -3.65 0.72
C TRP A 38 11.61 -5.12 0.25
N ALA A 39 10.41 -5.65 0.08
CA ALA A 39 10.18 -7.00 -0.42
C ALA A 39 9.00 -7.04 -1.39
N MET A 40 9.04 -8.02 -2.31
CA MET A 40 7.92 -8.39 -3.16
C MET A 40 7.07 -9.45 -2.46
N ALA A 41 5.74 -9.30 -2.48
CA ALA A 41 4.85 -10.29 -1.88
C ALA A 41 3.72 -10.71 -2.83
N GLY A 42 3.30 -11.97 -2.69
CA GLY A 42 2.23 -12.57 -3.48
C GLY A 42 2.07 -14.05 -3.14
N ARG A 43 1.08 -14.72 -3.74
CA ARG A 43 0.71 -16.10 -3.38
C ARG A 43 1.60 -17.21 -3.98
N SER A 44 2.48 -16.90 -4.92
CA SER A 44 3.33 -17.89 -5.59
C SER A 44 4.78 -17.44 -5.59
N ALA A 45 5.65 -18.20 -4.91
CA ALA A 45 7.09 -17.95 -4.89
C ALA A 45 7.70 -17.97 -6.29
N ASP A 46 7.30 -18.94 -7.12
CA ASP A 46 7.83 -19.08 -8.48
C ASP A 46 7.47 -17.88 -9.37
N LYS A 47 6.20 -17.41 -9.29
CA LYS A 47 5.78 -16.21 -10.01
C LYS A 47 6.47 -14.94 -9.52
N LEU A 48 6.69 -14.82 -8.21
CA LEU A 48 7.45 -13.72 -7.64
C LEU A 48 8.87 -13.71 -8.17
N ALA A 49 9.55 -14.88 -8.18
CA ALA A 49 10.90 -15.00 -8.71
C ALA A 49 10.96 -14.67 -10.21
N GLN A 50 9.98 -15.16 -10.98
CA GLN A 50 9.86 -14.84 -12.40
C GLN A 50 9.70 -13.33 -12.63
N VAL A 51 8.76 -12.68 -11.95
CA VAL A 51 8.53 -11.23 -12.09
C VAL A 51 9.73 -10.42 -11.63
N ARG A 52 10.38 -10.79 -10.52
CA ARG A 52 11.64 -10.18 -10.08
C ARG A 52 12.68 -10.17 -11.21
N ASP A 53 12.86 -11.31 -11.87
CA ASP A 53 13.84 -11.46 -12.95
C ASP A 53 13.44 -10.65 -14.21
N GLU A 54 12.15 -10.64 -14.54
CA GLU A 54 11.60 -9.89 -15.67
C GLU A 54 11.73 -8.37 -15.53
N ILE A 55 11.60 -7.84 -14.30
CA ILE A 55 11.76 -6.40 -14.03
C ILE A 55 13.22 -5.99 -13.82
N GLY A 56 14.16 -6.93 -13.93
CA GLY A 56 15.57 -6.68 -13.72
C GLY A 56 15.96 -6.37 -12.27
N ALA A 57 15.13 -6.75 -11.30
CA ALA A 57 15.44 -6.58 -9.89
C ALA A 57 16.58 -7.55 -9.47
N PRO A 58 17.42 -7.16 -8.51
CA PRO A 58 18.50 -8.02 -8.01
C PRO A 58 17.98 -9.39 -7.56
N LYS A 59 18.78 -10.43 -7.77
CA LYS A 59 18.41 -11.82 -7.44
C LYS A 59 18.14 -12.04 -5.95
N ASP A 60 18.74 -11.24 -5.10
CA ASP A 60 18.57 -11.23 -3.65
C ASP A 60 17.41 -10.36 -3.16
N THR A 61 16.61 -9.78 -4.08
CA THR A 61 15.36 -9.10 -3.70
C THR A 61 14.46 -10.06 -2.91
N PRO A 62 14.09 -9.70 -1.66
CA PRO A 62 13.31 -10.58 -0.80
C PRO A 62 11.92 -10.87 -1.38
N LEU A 63 11.52 -12.14 -1.30
CA LEU A 63 10.21 -12.63 -1.74
C LEU A 63 9.42 -13.16 -0.53
N VAL A 64 8.20 -12.71 -0.35
CA VAL A 64 7.32 -13.09 0.76
C VAL A 64 6.06 -13.76 0.20
N VAL A 65 5.79 -14.99 0.63
CA VAL A 65 4.56 -15.68 0.21
C VAL A 65 3.42 -15.33 1.16
N ALA A 66 2.33 -14.80 0.60
CA ALA A 66 1.09 -14.55 1.32
C ALA A 66 -0.10 -14.66 0.36
N ASP A 67 -1.21 -15.23 0.84
CA ASP A 67 -2.44 -15.42 0.09
C ASP A 67 -3.60 -14.69 0.76
N ALA A 68 -4.38 -13.92 -0.02
CA ALA A 68 -5.54 -13.19 0.47
C ALA A 68 -6.63 -14.10 1.07
N SER A 69 -6.66 -15.37 0.68
CA SER A 69 -7.58 -16.38 1.23
C SER A 69 -7.05 -17.07 2.51
N ASP A 70 -5.83 -16.76 2.93
CA ASP A 70 -5.22 -17.28 4.16
C ASP A 70 -4.86 -16.15 5.13
N PRO A 71 -5.75 -15.82 6.09
CA PRO A 71 -5.51 -14.78 7.09
C PRO A 71 -4.26 -15.01 7.95
N ALA A 72 -3.80 -16.26 8.11
CA ALA A 72 -2.59 -16.54 8.87
C ALA A 72 -1.34 -16.08 8.09
N SER A 73 -1.31 -16.32 6.78
CA SER A 73 -0.22 -15.86 5.92
C SER A 73 -0.16 -14.34 5.84
N LEU A 74 -1.33 -13.67 5.78
CA LEU A 74 -1.40 -12.21 5.82
C LEU A 74 -0.83 -11.65 7.13
N ARG A 75 -1.23 -12.20 8.28
CA ARG A 75 -0.68 -11.80 9.59
C ARG A 75 0.83 -12.02 9.68
N ALA A 76 1.33 -13.13 9.13
CA ALA A 76 2.77 -13.40 9.10
C ALA A 76 3.52 -12.37 8.24
N MET A 77 2.98 -12.01 7.09
CA MET A 77 3.55 -11.01 6.18
C MET A 77 3.58 -9.61 6.82
N VAL A 78 2.44 -9.11 7.34
CA VAL A 78 2.34 -7.73 7.83
C VAL A 78 3.22 -7.47 9.05
N ARG A 79 3.45 -8.47 9.90
CA ARG A 79 4.36 -8.35 11.06
C ARG A 79 5.83 -8.13 10.67
N ARG A 80 6.20 -8.42 9.43
CA ARG A 80 7.56 -8.23 8.92
C ARG A 80 7.79 -6.86 8.32
N ALA A 81 6.75 -6.00 8.19
CA ALA A 81 6.84 -4.71 7.54
C ALA A 81 6.42 -3.56 8.45
N LYS A 82 6.99 -2.37 8.21
CA LYS A 82 6.46 -1.11 8.74
C LYS A 82 5.24 -0.65 7.97
N ALA A 83 5.25 -0.86 6.64
CA ALA A 83 4.14 -0.53 5.76
C ALA A 83 3.95 -1.60 4.68
N VAL A 84 2.70 -1.77 4.24
CA VAL A 84 2.33 -2.62 3.10
C VAL A 84 1.63 -1.76 2.05
N ILE A 85 2.13 -1.80 0.82
CA ILE A 85 1.39 -1.32 -0.36
C ILE A 85 0.68 -2.54 -0.96
N THR A 86 -0.64 -2.50 -1.02
CA THR A 86 -1.40 -3.58 -1.66
C THR A 86 -1.98 -3.16 -3.00
N THR A 87 -1.76 -3.99 -3.99
CA THR A 87 -2.36 -3.89 -5.33
C THR A 87 -3.30 -5.05 -5.62
N VAL A 88 -3.69 -5.79 -4.57
CA VAL A 88 -4.56 -6.98 -4.68
C VAL A 88 -6.02 -6.54 -4.61
N GLY A 89 -6.67 -6.46 -5.74
CA GLY A 89 -8.09 -6.16 -5.88
C GLY A 89 -8.86 -7.30 -6.59
N PRO A 90 -10.20 -7.27 -6.65
CA PRO A 90 -11.12 -6.29 -6.02
C PRO A 90 -11.01 -6.27 -4.48
N TYR A 91 -11.01 -5.07 -3.90
CA TYR A 91 -10.74 -4.92 -2.46
C TYR A 91 -11.88 -5.42 -1.58
N GLN A 92 -13.13 -5.28 -2.02
CA GLN A 92 -14.28 -5.84 -1.30
C GLN A 92 -14.24 -7.38 -1.20
N LEU A 93 -13.44 -8.07 -2.04
CA LEU A 93 -13.27 -9.52 -2.00
C LEU A 93 -12.01 -9.94 -1.23
N TYR A 94 -10.93 -9.16 -1.34
CA TYR A 94 -9.60 -9.60 -0.90
C TYR A 94 -8.90 -8.62 0.07
N GLY A 95 -9.47 -7.42 0.30
CA GLY A 95 -8.81 -6.37 1.07
C GLY A 95 -9.06 -6.42 2.58
N SER A 96 -10.23 -6.90 3.00
CA SER A 96 -10.69 -6.75 4.39
C SER A 96 -9.79 -7.46 5.40
N ASP A 97 -9.38 -8.70 5.13
CA ASP A 97 -8.50 -9.47 6.01
C ASP A 97 -7.08 -8.86 6.11
N LEU A 98 -6.60 -8.25 5.03
CA LEU A 98 -5.32 -7.53 5.05
C LEU A 98 -5.41 -6.28 5.92
N VAL A 99 -6.47 -5.46 5.77
CA VAL A 99 -6.68 -4.28 6.62
C VAL A 99 -6.75 -4.68 8.09
N ALA A 100 -7.53 -5.72 8.42
CA ALA A 100 -7.63 -6.24 9.78
C ALA A 100 -6.26 -6.67 10.33
N ALA A 101 -5.47 -7.41 9.54
CA ALA A 101 -4.14 -7.85 9.93
C ALA A 101 -3.16 -6.68 10.14
N CYS A 102 -3.22 -5.65 9.29
CA CYS A 102 -2.40 -4.44 9.44
C CYS A 102 -2.77 -3.67 10.71
N VAL A 103 -4.07 -3.50 10.98
CA VAL A 103 -4.57 -2.84 12.20
C VAL A 103 -4.14 -3.61 13.45
N GLU A 104 -4.28 -4.94 13.46
CA GLU A 104 -3.83 -5.78 14.58
C GLU A 104 -2.32 -5.64 14.85
N ALA A 105 -1.51 -5.58 13.78
CA ALA A 105 -0.05 -5.54 13.89
C ALA A 105 0.53 -4.14 14.13
N GLY A 106 -0.25 -3.07 14.01
CA GLY A 106 0.25 -1.69 14.00
C GLY A 106 1.08 -1.36 12.76
N THR A 107 0.84 -2.06 11.65
CA THR A 107 1.51 -1.89 10.36
C THR A 107 0.70 -0.95 9.48
N ASP A 108 1.35 -0.01 8.81
CA ASP A 108 0.68 0.89 7.88
C ASP A 108 0.21 0.13 6.63
N CYS A 109 -0.93 0.52 6.08
CA CYS A 109 -1.49 -0.08 4.88
C CYS A 109 -1.90 0.99 3.88
N LEU A 110 -1.44 0.87 2.65
CA LEU A 110 -1.78 1.75 1.54
C LEU A 110 -2.40 0.91 0.43
N ASP A 111 -3.56 1.31 -0.04
CA ASP A 111 -4.23 0.67 -1.18
C ASP A 111 -4.51 1.66 -2.31
N LEU A 112 -4.93 1.15 -3.46
CA LEU A 112 -5.37 1.94 -4.60
C LEU A 112 -6.86 1.75 -4.88
N SER A 113 -7.66 1.52 -3.83
CA SER A 113 -9.07 1.21 -3.98
C SER A 113 -9.86 2.38 -4.59
N GLY A 114 -10.71 2.05 -5.55
CA GLY A 114 -11.78 2.90 -6.06
C GLY A 114 -13.17 2.41 -5.61
N GLU A 115 -13.26 1.71 -4.48
CA GLU A 115 -14.49 1.04 -3.98
C GLU A 115 -15.01 1.76 -2.70
N PRO A 116 -15.71 2.92 -2.83
CA PRO A 116 -16.02 3.79 -1.69
C PRO A 116 -16.86 3.12 -0.62
N ASN A 117 -17.76 2.20 -1.00
CA ASN A 117 -18.58 1.47 -0.02
C ASN A 117 -17.72 0.53 0.84
N TRP A 118 -16.73 -0.15 0.24
CA TRP A 118 -15.79 -0.98 0.98
C TRP A 118 -14.90 -0.13 1.88
N MET A 119 -14.34 0.96 1.37
CA MET A 119 -13.51 1.88 2.16
C MET A 119 -14.27 2.41 3.38
N ARG A 120 -15.54 2.82 3.21
CA ARG A 120 -16.39 3.28 4.30
C ARG A 120 -16.59 2.20 5.36
N ALA A 121 -16.85 0.96 4.94
CA ALA A 121 -17.01 -0.15 5.86
C ALA A 121 -15.70 -0.42 6.65
N MET A 122 -14.54 -0.36 6.01
CA MET A 122 -13.24 -0.54 6.67
C MET A 122 -12.98 0.58 7.69
N ILE A 123 -13.29 1.82 7.36
CA ILE A 123 -13.17 2.96 8.29
C ILE A 123 -14.05 2.73 9.51
N ASP A 124 -15.33 2.43 9.31
CA ASP A 124 -16.29 2.24 10.41
C ASP A 124 -15.91 1.07 11.33
N GLN A 125 -15.39 0.00 10.73
CA GLN A 125 -15.01 -1.21 11.47
C GLN A 125 -13.68 -1.07 12.22
N HIS A 126 -12.68 -0.39 11.64
CA HIS A 126 -11.30 -0.48 12.08
C HIS A 126 -10.70 0.81 12.65
N HIS A 127 -11.36 1.97 12.50
CA HIS A 127 -10.78 3.27 12.85
C HIS A 127 -10.30 3.32 14.31
N ALA A 128 -11.13 2.94 15.27
CA ALA A 128 -10.75 2.98 16.68
C ALA A 128 -9.58 2.03 17.02
N ALA A 129 -9.58 0.82 16.44
CA ALA A 129 -8.51 -0.15 16.63
C ALA A 129 -7.20 0.31 15.98
N ALA A 130 -7.28 0.93 14.80
CA ALA A 130 -6.11 1.51 14.12
C ALA A 130 -5.49 2.66 14.93
N GLN A 131 -6.31 3.54 15.50
CA GLN A 131 -5.83 4.57 16.43
C GLN A 131 -5.13 3.97 17.64
N ALA A 132 -5.68 2.91 18.23
CA ALA A 132 -5.11 2.25 19.39
C ALA A 132 -3.78 1.53 19.08
N SER A 133 -3.67 0.88 17.92
CA SER A 133 -2.44 0.18 17.49
C SER A 133 -1.38 1.10 16.88
N GLY A 134 -1.78 2.30 16.44
CA GLY A 134 -0.93 3.26 15.72
C GLY A 134 -0.78 2.94 14.23
N ALA A 135 -1.56 2.00 13.68
CA ALA A 135 -1.60 1.73 12.25
C ALA A 135 -2.25 2.88 11.48
N ARG A 136 -1.66 3.26 10.37
CA ARG A 136 -2.23 4.24 9.42
C ARG A 136 -2.76 3.47 8.21
N ILE A 137 -4.06 3.58 7.98
CA ILE A 137 -4.72 2.94 6.83
C ILE A 137 -5.09 4.03 5.84
N LEU A 138 -4.44 4.03 4.68
CA LEU A 138 -4.62 5.02 3.61
C LEU A 138 -5.27 4.35 2.41
N HIS A 139 -6.55 4.61 2.22
CA HIS A 139 -7.27 4.18 1.03
C HIS A 139 -7.00 5.12 -0.16
N SER A 140 -7.21 4.62 -1.37
CA SER A 140 -7.14 5.42 -2.60
C SER A 140 -5.80 6.15 -2.80
N SER A 141 -4.68 5.50 -2.49
CA SER A 141 -3.33 6.07 -2.57
C SER A 141 -2.67 5.86 -3.94
N GLY A 142 -3.45 5.53 -4.97
CA GLY A 142 -2.97 5.30 -6.33
C GLY A 142 -3.08 6.51 -7.25
N PHE A 143 -2.70 6.31 -8.51
CA PHE A 143 -2.69 7.35 -9.55
C PHE A 143 -4.09 7.93 -9.82
N ASP A 144 -5.14 7.14 -9.70
CA ASP A 144 -6.52 7.61 -9.95
C ASP A 144 -7.06 8.55 -8.86
N SER A 145 -6.31 8.79 -7.79
CA SER A 145 -6.73 9.62 -6.66
C SER A 145 -5.70 10.69 -6.29
N ILE A 146 -4.46 10.32 -6.05
CA ILE A 146 -3.43 11.25 -5.53
C ILE A 146 -3.16 12.45 -6.44
N PRO A 147 -3.04 12.32 -7.78
CA PRO A 147 -2.86 13.49 -8.65
C PRO A 147 -4.05 14.45 -8.64
N PHE A 148 -5.28 13.94 -8.47
CA PHE A 148 -6.47 14.78 -8.38
C PHE A 148 -6.50 15.55 -7.06
N GLU A 149 -6.22 14.89 -5.95
CA GLU A 149 -6.13 15.51 -4.62
C GLU A 149 -5.04 16.60 -4.60
N ALA A 150 -3.85 16.27 -5.12
CA ALA A 150 -2.75 17.22 -5.23
C ALA A 150 -3.12 18.39 -6.16
N GLY A 151 -3.86 18.14 -7.24
CA GLY A 151 -4.36 19.17 -8.16
C GLY A 151 -5.33 20.13 -7.48
N VAL A 152 -6.29 19.61 -6.73
CA VAL A 152 -7.22 20.44 -5.94
C VAL A 152 -6.46 21.31 -4.94
N TRP A 153 -5.54 20.71 -4.19
CA TRP A 153 -4.70 21.44 -3.23
C TRP A 153 -3.91 22.55 -3.92
N PHE A 154 -3.24 22.26 -5.03
CA PHE A 154 -2.46 23.23 -5.79
C PHE A 154 -3.32 24.40 -6.30
N CYS A 155 -4.52 24.10 -6.84
CA CYS A 155 -5.44 25.14 -7.29
C CYS A 155 -5.89 26.05 -6.13
N GLN A 156 -6.19 25.47 -4.97
CA GLN A 156 -6.62 26.24 -3.80
C GLN A 156 -5.48 27.12 -3.23
N GLU A 157 -4.27 26.59 -3.15
CA GLU A 157 -3.11 27.39 -2.69
C GLU A 157 -2.79 28.54 -3.69
N THR A 158 -2.91 28.28 -5.00
CA THR A 158 -2.74 29.31 -6.02
C THR A 158 -3.82 30.40 -5.90
N ALA A 159 -5.08 29.99 -5.67
CA ALA A 159 -6.18 30.94 -5.49
C ALA A 159 -6.00 31.79 -4.22
N LYS A 160 -5.57 31.21 -3.12
CA LYS A 160 -5.23 31.97 -1.89
C LYS A 160 -4.15 33.01 -2.17
N ALA A 161 -3.10 32.64 -2.90
CA ALA A 161 -1.98 33.55 -3.20
C ALA A 161 -2.36 34.65 -4.15
N GLN A 162 -3.20 34.38 -5.16
CA GLN A 162 -3.53 35.36 -6.21
C GLN A 162 -4.81 36.13 -5.95
N LEU A 163 -5.81 35.55 -5.30
CA LEU A 163 -7.15 36.12 -5.11
C LEU A 163 -7.45 36.46 -3.64
N GLY A 164 -6.55 36.10 -2.71
CA GLY A 164 -6.73 36.37 -1.29
C GLY A 164 -7.70 35.44 -0.58
N GLY A 165 -8.16 34.37 -1.24
CA GLY A 165 -9.11 33.39 -0.66
C GLY A 165 -9.22 32.11 -1.43
N ILE A 166 -9.93 31.12 -0.84
CA ILE A 166 -10.23 29.86 -1.50
C ILE A 166 -11.33 30.05 -2.54
N VAL A 167 -11.24 29.28 -3.63
CA VAL A 167 -12.32 29.24 -4.63
C VAL A 167 -13.39 28.27 -4.12
N PRO A 168 -14.64 28.72 -3.93
CA PRO A 168 -15.73 27.82 -3.56
C PRO A 168 -15.95 26.81 -4.69
N HIS A 169 -16.26 25.55 -4.31
CA HIS A 169 -16.68 24.57 -5.29
C HIS A 169 -17.92 25.08 -6.04
N PRO A 170 -17.96 25.00 -7.39
CA PRO A 170 -19.22 25.17 -8.08
C PRO A 170 -20.18 24.10 -7.58
N ALA A 171 -21.38 24.54 -7.25
CA ALA A 171 -22.47 23.68 -6.78
C ALA A 171 -22.92 22.71 -7.89
#